data_953b71700c4a5270448e59174d3b65df
#
_entry.id   953b71700c4a5270448e59174d3b65df
#
_cell.length_a   1.000
_cell.length_b   1.000
_cell.length_c   1.000
_cell.angle_alpha   90.00
_cell.angle_beta   90.00
_cell.angle_gamma   90.00
#
_symmetry.space_group_name_H-M   'P 1'
#
loop_
_entity.id
_entity.type
_entity.pdbx_description
1 polymer ?
#
loop_
_entity_poly.entity_id
_entity_poly.type
_entity_poly.pdbx_seq_one_letter_code
_entity_poly.pdbx_strand_id
1 'polypeptide(L)'
;LLLMWLIFPLFLKGLFSNYALMLNFCTLFDSVYLSRGLAMFESLCRHCQEFHLYVFAFNDACYTTLRSLRLNKMTVISLSEFEDDELLRVKPVRTQGEYCWTCTSSAILYVLDRFNVESCTYLDSDLYFFSSPQCLFDEMGDNAVMITPHNYTPQYDQSARTGIYCVQFVAFKNNEQGRDVLNWWRKACIDWCYNRFENNRFGDQKYLDDWPRRFDGVHVCRNLGAGVAPWNMQRFSFQEDREYIVATEKEIGTSFEVVFFHFHSLTFVTPSYFSPRPYYRRSKSAIQLMFNPYVKKIEEIRNKYPEVAASERYLSGFNRVKYFLELFARRGWSEISSIRALHQ
;
A
#
# COMPACT_ATOMS: atom_id res chain seq x y z
N LEU A 1 -22.39 -56.00 -11.07
CA LEU A 1 -21.10 -55.67 -10.41
C LEU A 1 -20.24 -54.65 -11.21
N LEU A 2 -20.72 -54.20 -12.37
CA LEU A 2 -19.94 -53.25 -13.22
C LEU A 2 -20.46 -51.78 -13.19
N LEU A 3 -21.46 -51.45 -12.35
CA LEU A 3 -22.05 -50.10 -12.25
C LEU A 3 -21.62 -49.34 -10.98
N MET A 4 -20.75 -49.89 -10.13
CA MET A 4 -20.32 -49.26 -8.86
C MET A 4 -19.00 -48.47 -8.97
N TRP A 5 -18.31 -48.47 -10.11
CA TRP A 5 -16.99 -47.79 -10.27
C TRP A 5 -17.03 -46.44 -10.98
N LEU A 6 -18.18 -45.97 -11.40
CA LEU A 6 -18.32 -44.68 -12.14
C LEU A 6 -18.92 -43.54 -11.31
N ILE A 7 -19.29 -43.75 -10.06
CA ILE A 7 -19.91 -42.70 -9.22
C ILE A 7 -18.98 -42.14 -8.13
N PHE A 8 -17.84 -42.78 -7.90
CA PHE A 8 -16.92 -42.40 -6.81
C PHE A 8 -16.03 -41.16 -7.06
N PRO A 9 -15.72 -40.73 -8.30
CA PRO A 9 -14.91 -39.51 -8.51
C PRO A 9 -15.68 -38.19 -8.40
N LEU A 10 -17.01 -38.20 -8.43
CA LEU A 10 -17.83 -36.97 -8.43
C LEU A 10 -18.20 -36.48 -7.02
N PHE A 11 -18.10 -37.34 -6.00
CA PHE A 11 -18.45 -36.96 -4.62
C PHE A 11 -17.28 -36.41 -3.81
N LEU A 12 -16.03 -36.55 -4.27
CA LEU A 12 -14.84 -36.00 -3.58
C LEU A 12 -14.49 -34.58 -3.99
N LYS A 13 -15.11 -34.01 -5.03
CA LYS A 13 -14.94 -32.60 -5.39
C LYS A 13 -15.73 -31.61 -4.53
N GLY A 14 -16.66 -32.11 -3.70
CA GLY A 14 -17.52 -31.27 -2.85
C GLY A 14 -17.10 -31.17 -1.38
N LEU A 15 -16.01 -31.86 -0.96
CA LEU A 15 -15.56 -31.93 0.43
C LEU A 15 -14.22 -31.24 0.70
N PHE A 16 -13.62 -30.59 -0.29
CA PHE A 16 -12.61 -29.57 0.02
C PHE A 16 -13.37 -28.31 0.45
N SER A 17 -13.63 -28.26 1.74
CA SER A 17 -13.94 -27.03 2.45
C SER A 17 -13.06 -25.93 1.86
N ASN A 18 -13.67 -24.83 1.39
CA ASN A 18 -13.02 -23.56 1.09
C ASN A 18 -12.36 -23.06 2.39
N TYR A 19 -11.22 -23.61 2.77
CA TYR A 19 -10.31 -22.90 3.66
C TYR A 19 -9.81 -21.72 2.84
N ALA A 20 -10.40 -20.56 3.06
CA ALA A 20 -9.86 -19.32 2.51
C ALA A 20 -8.36 -19.29 2.87
N LEU A 21 -7.51 -19.25 1.85
CA LEU A 21 -6.06 -19.23 2.05
C LEU A 21 -5.73 -17.99 2.88
N MET A 22 -5.00 -18.14 3.99
CA MET A 22 -4.60 -17.01 4.82
C MET A 22 -3.68 -16.09 4.03
N LEU A 23 -4.10 -14.85 3.80
CA LEU A 23 -3.30 -13.84 3.13
C LEU A 23 -2.28 -13.26 4.11
N ASN A 24 -1.01 -13.32 3.76
CA ASN A 24 0.07 -12.75 4.56
C ASN A 24 0.52 -11.44 3.96
N PHE A 25 0.42 -10.38 4.76
CA PHE A 25 0.83 -9.03 4.39
C PHE A 25 2.00 -8.58 5.24
N CYS A 26 2.88 -7.77 4.68
CA CYS A 26 3.88 -7.05 5.46
C CYS A 26 3.87 -5.56 5.11
N THR A 27 4.26 -4.75 6.05
CA THR A 27 4.42 -3.31 5.91
C THR A 27 5.51 -2.80 6.84
N LEU A 28 6.02 -1.62 6.58
CA LEU A 28 7.02 -0.98 7.42
C LEU A 28 6.71 0.51 7.59
N PHE A 29 6.81 0.99 8.82
CA PHE A 29 6.60 2.41 9.13
C PHE A 29 7.15 2.78 10.51
N ASP A 30 7.37 4.08 10.73
CA ASP A 30 7.75 4.63 12.01
C ASP A 30 6.55 5.18 12.79
N SER A 31 6.81 5.74 13.97
CA SER A 31 5.77 6.30 14.85
C SER A 31 4.97 7.45 14.22
N VAL A 32 5.51 8.16 13.24
CA VAL A 32 4.82 9.26 12.53
C VAL A 32 3.71 8.73 11.63
N TYR A 33 3.81 7.48 11.18
CA TYR A 33 2.83 6.82 10.32
C TYR A 33 1.87 5.89 11.07
N LEU A 34 1.91 5.83 12.40
CA LEU A 34 1.07 4.94 13.22
C LEU A 34 -0.42 5.04 12.88
N SER A 35 -0.98 6.24 12.80
CA SER A 35 -2.41 6.40 12.50
C SER A 35 -2.78 5.92 11.10
N ARG A 36 -1.88 6.07 10.12
CA ARG A 36 -2.08 5.57 8.75
C ARG A 36 -1.99 4.05 8.69
N GLY A 37 -0.94 3.47 9.26
CA GLY A 37 -0.76 2.02 9.33
C GLY A 37 -1.91 1.32 10.06
N LEU A 38 -2.42 1.91 11.15
CA LEU A 38 -3.60 1.41 11.85
C LEU A 38 -4.88 1.57 11.03
N ALA A 39 -5.04 2.67 10.27
CA ALA A 39 -6.17 2.84 9.37
C ALA A 39 -6.17 1.78 8.24
N MET A 40 -4.99 1.49 7.67
CA MET A 40 -4.81 0.39 6.71
C MET A 40 -5.20 -0.94 7.35
N PHE A 41 -4.67 -1.26 8.54
CA PHE A 41 -4.98 -2.50 9.26
C PHE A 41 -6.48 -2.64 9.55
N GLU A 42 -7.15 -1.61 10.08
CA GLU A 42 -8.59 -1.66 10.34
C GLU A 42 -9.43 -1.80 9.07
N SER A 43 -8.96 -1.23 7.94
CA SER A 43 -9.61 -1.44 6.64
C SER A 43 -9.46 -2.87 6.13
N LEU A 44 -8.29 -3.50 6.32
CA LEU A 44 -8.10 -4.93 6.06
C LEU A 44 -9.01 -5.79 6.94
N CYS A 45 -9.12 -5.50 8.24
CA CYS A 45 -10.02 -6.23 9.13
C CYS A 45 -11.48 -6.17 8.66
N ARG A 46 -11.89 -5.08 8.03
CA ARG A 46 -13.25 -4.91 7.49
C ARG A 46 -13.49 -5.71 6.21
N HIS A 47 -12.49 -5.78 5.32
CA HIS A 47 -12.67 -6.29 3.95
C HIS A 47 -11.97 -7.62 3.67
N CYS A 48 -11.16 -8.14 4.61
CA CYS A 48 -10.43 -9.38 4.48
C CYS A 48 -10.60 -10.22 5.75
N GLN A 49 -11.27 -11.38 5.62
CA GLN A 49 -11.56 -12.22 6.79
C GLN A 49 -10.33 -12.99 7.28
N GLU A 50 -9.57 -13.59 6.36
CA GLU A 50 -8.44 -14.45 6.68
C GLU A 50 -7.14 -13.79 6.21
N PHE A 51 -6.49 -13.07 7.12
CA PHE A 51 -5.17 -12.46 6.87
C PHE A 51 -4.34 -12.35 8.15
N HIS A 52 -3.04 -12.20 7.95
CA HIS A 52 -2.09 -11.79 8.97
C HIS A 52 -1.20 -10.64 8.47
N LEU A 53 -0.97 -9.61 9.30
CA LEU A 53 -0.13 -8.47 8.99
C LEU A 53 1.14 -8.47 9.83
N TYR A 54 2.29 -8.50 9.19
CA TYR A 54 3.61 -8.34 9.80
C TYR A 54 4.05 -6.89 9.67
N VAL A 55 4.22 -6.20 10.80
CA VAL A 55 4.59 -4.78 10.83
C VAL A 55 6.02 -4.64 11.32
N PHE A 56 6.88 -4.13 10.46
CA PHE A 56 8.25 -3.75 10.81
C PHE A 56 8.24 -2.33 11.37
N ALA A 57 8.42 -2.22 12.68
CA ALA A 57 8.38 -0.95 13.39
C ALA A 57 9.72 -0.22 13.28
N PHE A 58 9.76 0.88 12.54
CA PHE A 58 10.99 1.58 12.16
C PHE A 58 11.55 2.53 13.23
N ASN A 59 11.01 2.47 14.44
CA ASN A 59 11.62 3.01 15.65
C ASN A 59 10.98 2.41 16.92
N ASP A 60 11.64 2.57 18.07
CA ASP A 60 11.20 2.00 19.34
C ASP A 60 9.83 2.51 19.80
N ALA A 61 9.51 3.78 19.51
CA ALA A 61 8.20 4.35 19.84
C ALA A 61 7.08 3.63 19.05
N CYS A 62 7.28 3.36 17.76
CA CYS A 62 6.35 2.59 16.94
C CYS A 62 6.19 1.16 17.48
N TYR A 63 7.31 0.49 17.76
CA TYR A 63 7.32 -0.87 18.31
C TYR A 63 6.56 -0.95 19.62
N THR A 64 6.91 -0.10 20.58
CA THR A 64 6.30 -0.09 21.91
C THR A 64 4.81 0.18 21.84
N THR A 65 4.41 1.17 21.04
CA THR A 65 2.99 1.52 20.86
C THR A 65 2.22 0.35 20.26
N LEU A 66 2.64 -0.19 19.12
CA LEU A 66 1.93 -1.29 18.47
C LEU A 66 1.84 -2.54 19.34
N ARG A 67 2.91 -2.88 20.06
CA ARG A 67 2.93 -4.00 21.02
C ARG A 67 1.94 -3.82 22.17
N SER A 68 1.78 -2.59 22.68
CA SER A 68 0.82 -2.28 23.75
C SER A 68 -0.64 -2.45 23.32
N LEU A 69 -0.95 -2.24 22.02
CA LEU A 69 -2.31 -2.37 21.50
C LEU A 69 -2.82 -3.81 21.42
N ARG A 70 -1.94 -4.82 21.43
CA ARG A 70 -2.27 -6.25 21.41
C ARG A 70 -3.30 -6.63 20.33
N LEU A 71 -3.11 -6.11 19.13
CA LEU A 71 -4.03 -6.33 18.01
C LEU A 71 -3.95 -7.78 17.51
N ASN A 72 -5.10 -8.43 17.39
CA ASN A 72 -5.19 -9.74 16.75
C ASN A 72 -4.84 -9.61 15.26
N LYS A 73 -4.35 -10.66 14.63
CA LYS A 73 -3.92 -10.70 13.22
C LYS A 73 -2.73 -9.79 12.89
N MET A 74 -1.97 -9.34 13.90
CA MET A 74 -0.79 -8.51 13.72
C MET A 74 0.40 -9.06 14.49
N THR A 75 1.54 -9.17 13.81
CA THR A 75 2.85 -9.40 14.44
C THR A 75 3.71 -8.17 14.26
N VAL A 76 4.24 -7.63 15.36
CA VAL A 76 5.11 -6.46 15.35
C VAL A 76 6.55 -6.91 15.51
N ILE A 77 7.41 -6.51 14.58
CA ILE A 77 8.82 -6.86 14.48
C ILE A 77 9.63 -5.59 14.70
N SER A 78 10.62 -5.65 15.60
CA SER A 78 11.53 -4.52 15.84
C SER A 78 12.62 -4.43 14.77
N LEU A 79 13.24 -3.26 14.62
CA LEU A 79 14.40 -3.12 13.74
C LEU A 79 15.56 -4.05 14.18
N SER A 80 15.77 -4.21 15.47
CA SER A 80 16.84 -5.08 16.00
C SER A 80 16.65 -6.57 15.71
N GLU A 81 15.39 -7.02 15.49
CA GLU A 81 15.10 -8.39 15.04
C GLU A 81 15.24 -8.53 13.53
N PHE A 82 15.02 -7.44 12.79
CA PHE A 82 14.90 -7.45 11.34
C PHE A 82 16.22 -7.16 10.62
N GLU A 83 17.00 -6.19 11.14
CA GLU A 83 18.21 -5.70 10.47
C GLU A 83 19.32 -6.74 10.49
N ASP A 84 19.83 -7.09 9.33
CA ASP A 84 21.04 -7.87 9.16
C ASP A 84 22.26 -6.97 8.83
N ASP A 85 23.44 -7.57 8.73
CA ASP A 85 24.70 -6.85 8.49
C ASP A 85 24.69 -6.03 7.18
N GLU A 86 23.98 -6.50 6.14
CA GLU A 86 23.89 -5.80 4.86
C GLU A 86 23.02 -4.53 4.96
N LEU A 87 21.88 -4.63 5.65
CA LEU A 87 21.01 -3.48 5.93
C LEU A 87 21.70 -2.48 6.85
N LEU A 88 22.36 -2.94 7.93
CA LEU A 88 23.10 -2.08 8.84
C LEU A 88 24.25 -1.34 8.14
N ARG A 89 24.93 -1.98 7.20
CA ARG A 89 26.00 -1.37 6.41
C ARG A 89 25.52 -0.18 5.58
N VAL A 90 24.33 -0.25 5.00
CA VAL A 90 23.80 0.81 4.12
C VAL A 90 22.95 1.85 4.85
N LYS A 91 22.46 1.57 6.04
CA LYS A 91 21.63 2.45 6.85
C LYS A 91 22.22 3.86 7.05
N PRO A 92 23.51 4.03 7.41
CA PRO A 92 24.08 5.35 7.65
C PRO A 92 24.18 6.26 6.43
N VAL A 93 24.11 5.69 5.22
CA VAL A 93 24.25 6.44 3.95
C VAL A 93 22.90 6.60 3.21
N ARG A 94 21.81 6.33 3.88
CA ARG A 94 20.44 6.52 3.40
C ARG A 94 19.69 7.52 4.29
N THR A 95 18.85 8.34 3.71
CA THR A 95 17.81 9.04 4.48
C THR A 95 16.80 8.03 5.03
N GLN A 96 16.02 8.42 6.02
CA GLN A 96 14.99 7.53 6.59
C GLN A 96 14.03 6.94 5.52
N GLY A 97 13.58 7.76 4.57
CA GLY A 97 12.72 7.30 3.49
C GLY A 97 13.45 6.34 2.53
N GLU A 98 14.69 6.65 2.14
CA GLU A 98 15.50 5.76 1.30
C GLU A 98 15.81 4.44 1.99
N TYR A 99 16.00 4.47 3.32
CA TYR A 99 16.21 3.25 4.08
C TYR A 99 14.93 2.41 4.16
N CYS A 100 13.76 3.03 4.35
CA CYS A 100 12.47 2.33 4.25
C CYS A 100 12.35 1.61 2.90
N TRP A 101 12.58 2.30 1.79
CA TRP A 101 12.55 1.69 0.45
C TRP A 101 13.59 0.57 0.28
N THR A 102 14.80 0.75 0.84
CA THR A 102 15.83 -0.30 0.81
C THR A 102 15.36 -1.57 1.53
N CYS A 103 14.58 -1.42 2.59
CA CYS A 103 14.11 -2.52 3.43
C CYS A 103 12.90 -3.26 2.88
N THR A 104 12.17 -2.73 1.88
CA THR A 104 10.91 -3.31 1.39
C THR A 104 11.06 -4.78 0.97
N SER A 105 12.02 -5.09 0.10
CA SER A 105 12.29 -6.45 -0.36
C SER A 105 12.78 -7.37 0.77
N SER A 106 13.59 -6.84 1.67
CA SER A 106 14.09 -7.58 2.84
C SER A 106 12.97 -7.92 3.83
N ALA A 107 11.96 -7.05 3.99
CA ALA A 107 10.81 -7.32 4.84
C ALA A 107 9.97 -8.49 4.32
N ILE A 108 9.73 -8.56 3.01
CA ILE A 108 9.05 -9.70 2.40
C ILE A 108 9.85 -10.99 2.63
N LEU A 109 11.15 -10.97 2.34
CA LEU A 109 12.03 -12.13 2.50
C LEU A 109 12.06 -12.62 3.95
N TYR A 110 12.17 -11.69 4.91
CA TYR A 110 12.13 -12.01 6.34
C TYR A 110 10.83 -12.75 6.72
N VAL A 111 9.67 -12.29 6.24
CA VAL A 111 8.39 -12.94 6.53
C VAL A 111 8.35 -14.35 5.94
N LEU A 112 8.75 -14.52 4.67
CA LEU A 112 8.78 -15.82 4.01
C LEU A 112 9.69 -16.83 4.75
N ASP A 113 10.86 -16.38 5.22
CA ASP A 113 11.83 -17.23 5.88
C ASP A 113 11.47 -17.50 7.35
N ARG A 114 11.12 -16.45 8.10
CA ARG A 114 10.93 -16.55 9.55
C ARG A 114 9.65 -17.24 9.95
N PHE A 115 8.58 -17.05 9.16
CA PHE A 115 7.25 -17.59 9.45
C PHE A 115 6.85 -18.74 8.53
N ASN A 116 7.71 -19.09 7.57
CA ASN A 116 7.52 -20.19 6.62
C ASN A 116 6.13 -20.17 5.95
N VAL A 117 5.69 -18.97 5.52
CA VAL A 117 4.42 -18.78 4.84
C VAL A 117 4.53 -19.03 3.34
N GLU A 118 3.42 -19.44 2.70
CA GLU A 118 3.39 -19.77 1.26
C GLU A 118 3.51 -18.54 0.36
N SER A 119 3.14 -17.36 0.88
CA SER A 119 3.23 -16.09 0.16
C SER A 119 3.28 -14.93 1.12
N CYS A 120 3.83 -13.80 0.67
CA CYS A 120 3.79 -12.53 1.40
C CYS A 120 3.61 -11.37 0.42
N THR A 121 2.75 -10.43 0.77
CA THR A 121 2.48 -9.22 0.00
C THR A 121 2.88 -8.00 0.80
N TYR A 122 3.76 -7.17 0.24
CA TYR A 122 4.07 -5.87 0.82
C TYR A 122 2.96 -4.87 0.55
N LEU A 123 2.65 -4.05 1.55
CA LEU A 123 1.69 -2.95 1.48
C LEU A 123 2.33 -1.65 1.97
N ASP A 124 2.16 -0.57 1.21
CA ASP A 124 2.46 0.77 1.75
C ASP A 124 1.51 1.09 2.91
N SER A 125 2.04 1.68 3.97
CA SER A 125 1.30 1.92 5.21
C SER A 125 0.19 2.98 5.11
N ASP A 126 0.15 3.73 4.01
CA ASP A 126 -0.88 4.73 3.70
C ASP A 126 -1.88 4.27 2.61
N LEU A 127 -2.00 2.95 2.43
CA LEU A 127 -3.14 2.36 1.73
C LEU A 127 -4.39 2.36 2.62
N TYR A 128 -5.56 2.34 1.98
CA TYR A 128 -6.85 2.07 2.64
C TYR A 128 -7.73 1.25 1.73
N PHE A 129 -8.22 0.11 2.24
CA PHE A 129 -9.03 -0.83 1.48
C PHE A 129 -10.50 -0.43 1.52
N PHE A 130 -11.16 -0.50 0.37
CA PHE A 130 -12.59 -0.25 0.17
C PHE A 130 -13.36 -1.51 -0.22
N SER A 131 -12.65 -2.55 -0.66
CA SER A 131 -13.19 -3.88 -0.89
C SER A 131 -12.14 -4.96 -0.64
N SER A 132 -12.52 -6.23 -0.78
CA SER A 132 -11.64 -7.35 -0.52
C SER A 132 -10.48 -7.42 -1.52
N PRO A 133 -9.22 -7.57 -1.05
CA PRO A 133 -8.08 -7.78 -1.93
C PRO A 133 -8.04 -9.18 -2.57
N GLN A 134 -8.97 -10.10 -2.23
CA GLN A 134 -8.96 -11.48 -2.72
C GLN A 134 -8.95 -11.55 -4.25
N CYS A 135 -9.72 -10.67 -4.92
CA CYS A 135 -9.78 -10.62 -6.38
C CYS A 135 -8.42 -10.39 -7.07
N LEU A 136 -7.46 -9.78 -6.35
CA LEU A 136 -6.11 -9.57 -6.87
C LEU A 136 -5.30 -10.88 -6.84
N PHE A 137 -5.47 -11.68 -5.79
CA PHE A 137 -4.83 -13.00 -5.70
C PHE A 137 -5.46 -14.00 -6.67
N ASP A 138 -6.78 -13.90 -6.89
CA ASP A 138 -7.46 -14.69 -7.92
C ASP A 138 -6.94 -14.33 -9.32
N GLU A 139 -6.69 -13.04 -9.60
CA GLU A 139 -6.07 -12.59 -10.84
C GLU A 139 -4.60 -13.04 -10.96
N MET A 140 -3.83 -13.00 -9.88
CA MET A 140 -2.45 -13.47 -9.86
C MET A 140 -2.34 -14.93 -10.25
N GLY A 141 -3.31 -15.76 -9.83
CA GLY A 141 -3.39 -17.18 -10.15
C GLY A 141 -2.09 -17.91 -9.82
N ASP A 142 -1.52 -18.66 -10.77
CA ASP A 142 -0.29 -19.44 -10.57
C ASP A 142 1.01 -18.64 -10.69
N ASN A 143 0.96 -17.37 -11.10
CA ASN A 143 2.16 -16.56 -11.19
C ASN A 143 2.85 -16.41 -9.83
N ALA A 144 4.17 -16.28 -9.85
CA ALA A 144 5.03 -16.24 -8.66
C ALA A 144 5.10 -14.84 -8.02
N VAL A 145 4.95 -13.80 -8.83
CA VAL A 145 5.03 -12.39 -8.42
C VAL A 145 3.91 -11.60 -9.06
N MET A 146 3.31 -10.66 -8.32
CA MET A 146 2.38 -9.68 -8.88
C MET A 146 2.83 -8.26 -8.53
N ILE A 147 2.85 -7.38 -9.54
CA ILE A 147 3.16 -5.96 -9.43
C ILE A 147 2.00 -5.11 -9.94
N THR A 148 1.83 -3.91 -9.37
CA THR A 148 0.75 -2.99 -9.74
C THR A 148 1.28 -1.80 -10.53
N PRO A 149 0.66 -1.43 -11.67
CA PRO A 149 1.07 -0.25 -12.44
C PRO A 149 0.57 1.04 -11.77
N HIS A 150 1.32 2.13 -11.93
CA HIS A 150 0.87 3.47 -11.50
C HIS A 150 -0.38 3.95 -12.24
N ASN A 151 -0.57 3.50 -13.48
CA ASN A 151 -1.69 3.93 -14.33
C ASN A 151 -1.84 5.45 -14.38
N TYR A 152 -0.75 6.19 -14.50
CA TYR A 152 -0.75 7.66 -14.45
C TYR A 152 -1.79 8.29 -15.38
N THR A 153 -2.44 9.34 -14.91
CA THR A 153 -3.09 10.30 -15.80
C THR A 153 -1.99 10.98 -16.64
N PRO A 154 -2.13 11.16 -17.97
CA PRO A 154 -1.05 11.64 -18.84
C PRO A 154 -0.35 12.91 -18.33
N GLN A 155 -1.10 13.87 -17.79
CA GLN A 155 -0.56 15.14 -17.24
C GLN A 155 0.30 14.95 -15.98
N TYR A 156 0.23 13.77 -15.31
CA TYR A 156 0.98 13.44 -14.10
C TYR A 156 1.97 12.30 -14.32
N ASP A 157 2.16 11.87 -15.55
CA ASP A 157 3.04 10.76 -15.89
C ASP A 157 4.49 11.07 -15.48
N GLN A 158 5.01 10.23 -14.61
CA GLN A 158 6.39 10.24 -14.14
C GLN A 158 7.08 8.89 -14.43
N SER A 159 6.52 8.03 -15.27
CA SER A 159 7.02 6.68 -15.53
C SER A 159 8.48 6.67 -15.98
N ALA A 160 8.89 7.64 -16.80
CA ALA A 160 10.28 7.77 -17.23
C ALA A 160 11.25 7.98 -16.06
N ARG A 161 10.82 8.66 -15.00
CA ARG A 161 11.65 8.99 -13.84
C ARG A 161 11.49 7.99 -12.71
N THR A 162 10.25 7.76 -12.26
CA THR A 162 9.96 7.04 -11.02
C THR A 162 9.53 5.60 -11.24
N GLY A 163 9.21 5.20 -12.47
CA GLY A 163 8.84 3.84 -12.82
C GLY A 163 7.40 3.70 -13.31
N ILE A 164 7.17 2.67 -14.09
CA ILE A 164 5.86 2.27 -14.62
C ILE A 164 5.01 1.66 -13.50
N TYR A 165 5.67 0.91 -12.60
CA TYR A 165 5.04 0.15 -11.52
C TYR A 165 5.29 0.79 -10.16
N CYS A 166 4.34 0.58 -9.24
CA CYS A 166 4.37 1.08 -7.87
C CYS A 166 4.59 -0.07 -6.89
N VAL A 167 5.45 0.12 -5.91
CA VAL A 167 5.71 -0.87 -4.85
C VAL A 167 4.55 -0.97 -3.83
N GLN A 168 3.61 -0.05 -3.88
CA GLN A 168 2.48 0.05 -2.93
C GLN A 168 1.79 -1.28 -2.58
N PHE A 169 1.76 -2.22 -3.53
CA PHE A 169 1.21 -3.58 -3.40
C PHE A 169 2.02 -4.51 -4.31
N VAL A 170 2.89 -5.32 -3.72
CA VAL A 170 3.73 -6.28 -4.46
C VAL A 170 3.64 -7.64 -3.76
N ALA A 171 3.12 -8.65 -4.47
CA ALA A 171 2.91 -9.98 -3.94
C ALA A 171 3.97 -10.97 -4.44
N PHE A 172 4.43 -11.83 -3.53
CA PHE A 172 5.40 -12.90 -3.81
C PHE A 172 4.91 -14.23 -3.27
N LYS A 173 4.97 -15.29 -4.08
CA LYS A 173 4.88 -16.66 -3.61
C LYS A 173 6.24 -17.15 -3.15
N ASN A 174 6.22 -18.03 -2.14
CA ASN A 174 7.40 -18.65 -1.58
C ASN A 174 7.82 -19.90 -2.41
N ASN A 175 8.10 -19.67 -3.70
CA ASN A 175 8.60 -20.68 -4.63
C ASN A 175 9.89 -20.19 -5.29
N GLU A 176 10.55 -21.04 -6.07
CA GLU A 176 11.82 -20.73 -6.73
C GLU A 176 11.77 -19.42 -7.54
N GLN A 177 10.79 -19.27 -8.43
CA GLN A 177 10.65 -18.06 -9.27
C GLN A 177 10.42 -16.79 -8.44
N GLY A 178 9.54 -16.84 -7.42
CA GLY A 178 9.28 -15.70 -6.54
C GLY A 178 10.53 -15.31 -5.74
N ARG A 179 11.28 -16.30 -5.24
CA ARG A 179 12.52 -16.05 -4.51
C ARG A 179 13.63 -15.50 -5.38
N ASP A 180 13.74 -15.92 -6.63
CA ASP A 180 14.74 -15.41 -7.56
C ASP A 180 14.54 -13.91 -7.82
N VAL A 181 13.29 -13.50 -8.10
CA VAL A 181 12.95 -12.08 -8.27
C VAL A 181 13.21 -11.30 -6.98
N LEU A 182 12.79 -11.83 -5.82
CA LEU A 182 12.90 -11.15 -4.53
C LEU A 182 14.35 -10.98 -4.10
N ASN A 183 15.18 -12.00 -4.24
CA ASN A 183 16.61 -11.95 -3.91
C ASN A 183 17.36 -10.97 -4.84
N TRP A 184 17.03 -10.97 -6.15
CA TRP A 184 17.58 -10.01 -7.08
C TRP A 184 17.21 -8.58 -6.69
N TRP A 185 15.93 -8.33 -6.35
CA TRP A 185 15.45 -7.01 -5.94
C TRP A 185 16.11 -6.53 -4.65
N ARG A 186 16.21 -7.40 -3.65
CA ARG A 186 16.89 -7.11 -2.39
C ARG A 186 18.33 -6.67 -2.65
N LYS A 187 19.08 -7.44 -3.43
CA LYS A 187 20.46 -7.10 -3.77
C LYS A 187 20.53 -5.73 -4.48
N ALA A 188 19.68 -5.48 -5.46
CA ALA A 188 19.63 -4.22 -6.17
C ALA A 188 19.33 -3.02 -5.26
N CYS A 189 18.39 -3.15 -4.30
CA CYS A 189 18.06 -2.11 -3.33
C CYS A 189 19.19 -1.87 -2.32
N ILE A 190 19.89 -2.90 -1.86
CA ILE A 190 21.06 -2.77 -1.00
C ILE A 190 22.20 -2.06 -1.75
N ASP A 191 22.46 -2.44 -2.99
CA ASP A 191 23.51 -1.82 -3.80
C ASP A 191 23.19 -0.35 -4.11
N TRP A 192 21.93 -0.03 -4.44
CA TRP A 192 21.53 1.34 -4.73
C TRP A 192 20.02 1.56 -4.53
N CYS A 193 19.64 2.44 -3.61
CA CYS A 193 18.25 2.85 -3.40
C CYS A 193 18.23 4.28 -2.85
N TYR A 194 18.04 5.28 -3.73
CA TYR A 194 18.06 6.70 -3.39
C TYR A 194 16.89 7.45 -4.02
N ASN A 195 16.47 8.53 -3.38
CA ASN A 195 15.42 9.43 -3.85
C ASN A 195 15.95 10.42 -4.92
N ARG A 196 16.59 9.86 -5.93
CA ARG A 196 17.05 10.59 -7.12
C ARG A 196 17.03 9.68 -8.33
N PHE A 197 16.80 10.26 -9.50
CA PHE A 197 16.92 9.53 -10.76
C PHE A 197 18.38 9.52 -11.21
N GLU A 198 18.96 8.34 -11.35
CA GLU A 198 20.35 8.13 -11.75
C GLU A 198 20.53 6.79 -12.45
N ASN A 199 21.09 6.78 -13.66
CA ASN A 199 21.36 5.56 -14.41
C ASN A 199 20.12 4.64 -14.55
N ASN A 200 18.98 5.20 -14.89
CA ASN A 200 17.69 4.51 -14.98
C ASN A 200 17.24 3.83 -13.67
N ARG A 201 17.63 4.36 -12.51
CA ARG A 201 17.23 3.89 -11.18
C ARG A 201 16.55 5.02 -10.40
N PHE A 202 15.57 4.66 -9.58
CA PHE A 202 14.89 5.56 -8.65
C PHE A 202 14.25 4.74 -7.52
N GLY A 203 14.70 4.95 -6.28
CA GLY A 203 14.20 4.21 -5.13
C GLY A 203 14.29 2.69 -5.33
N ASP A 204 13.32 2.00 -4.81
CA ASP A 204 13.11 0.56 -4.96
C ASP A 204 12.20 0.20 -6.16
N GLN A 205 11.33 1.13 -6.59
CA GLN A 205 10.25 0.85 -7.55
C GLN A 205 10.69 0.88 -9.01
N LYS A 206 11.70 1.67 -9.39
CA LYS A 206 12.16 1.73 -10.79
C LYS A 206 12.77 0.41 -11.27
N TYR A 207 13.19 -0.44 -10.36
CA TYR A 207 13.67 -1.79 -10.65
C TYR A 207 12.58 -2.71 -11.21
N LEU A 208 11.29 -2.43 -10.91
CA LEU A 208 10.17 -3.24 -11.35
C LEU A 208 9.90 -3.12 -12.87
N ASP A 209 10.39 -2.07 -13.51
CA ASP A 209 10.06 -1.74 -14.91
C ASP A 209 10.42 -2.84 -15.93
N ASP A 210 11.47 -3.59 -15.67
CA ASP A 210 11.90 -4.65 -16.57
C ASP A 210 11.50 -6.07 -16.11
N TRP A 211 10.93 -6.24 -14.92
CA TRP A 211 10.58 -7.55 -14.37
C TRP A 211 9.73 -8.42 -15.30
N PRO A 212 8.67 -7.90 -15.95
CA PRO A 212 7.84 -8.72 -16.84
C PRO A 212 8.59 -9.30 -18.05
N ARG A 213 9.79 -8.77 -18.36
CA ARG A 213 10.66 -9.24 -19.44
C ARG A 213 11.89 -9.98 -18.93
N ARG A 214 12.30 -9.69 -17.68
CA ARG A 214 13.50 -10.24 -17.05
C ARG A 214 13.25 -11.59 -16.41
N PHE A 215 12.06 -11.77 -15.86
CA PHE A 215 11.73 -12.93 -15.05
C PHE A 215 10.45 -13.60 -15.51
N ASP A 216 10.43 -14.92 -15.49
CA ASP A 216 9.20 -15.70 -15.66
C ASP A 216 8.33 -15.62 -14.41
N GLY A 217 7.02 -15.80 -14.59
CA GLY A 217 6.05 -15.82 -13.47
C GLY A 217 5.75 -14.45 -12.83
N VAL A 218 6.11 -13.34 -13.49
CA VAL A 218 5.73 -11.99 -13.07
C VAL A 218 4.42 -11.58 -13.76
N HIS A 219 3.38 -11.38 -12.95
CA HIS A 219 2.08 -10.87 -13.40
C HIS A 219 1.98 -9.37 -13.17
N VAL A 220 1.56 -8.63 -14.20
CA VAL A 220 1.18 -7.22 -14.07
C VAL A 220 -0.31 -7.14 -13.82
N CYS A 221 -0.71 -6.63 -12.66
CA CYS A 221 -2.11 -6.48 -12.27
C CYS A 221 -2.90 -5.65 -13.29
N ARG A 222 -4.02 -6.19 -13.75
CA ARG A 222 -4.94 -5.54 -14.71
C ARG A 222 -6.15 -4.92 -14.03
N ASN A 223 -6.43 -5.32 -12.79
CA ASN A 223 -7.53 -4.79 -12.00
C ASN A 223 -7.27 -3.31 -11.69
N LEU A 224 -8.05 -2.43 -12.32
CA LEU A 224 -7.92 -0.97 -12.15
C LEU A 224 -8.27 -0.51 -10.72
N GLY A 225 -8.98 -1.32 -9.95
CA GLY A 225 -9.27 -1.07 -8.53
C GLY A 225 -8.05 -1.22 -7.61
N ALA A 226 -6.98 -1.86 -8.10
CA ALA A 226 -5.73 -2.02 -7.40
C ALA A 226 -4.79 -0.84 -7.69
N GLY A 227 -4.80 0.17 -6.83
CA GLY A 227 -3.87 1.29 -6.95
C GLY A 227 -4.49 2.58 -7.48
N VAL A 228 -5.76 2.82 -7.17
CA VAL A 228 -6.32 4.17 -7.31
C VAL A 228 -5.57 5.11 -6.38
N ALA A 229 -5.09 6.23 -6.91
CA ALA A 229 -4.16 7.11 -6.22
C ALA A 229 -4.27 8.58 -6.71
N PRO A 230 -3.64 9.55 -6.02
CA PRO A 230 -3.67 10.94 -6.43
C PRO A 230 -3.23 11.21 -7.87
N TRP A 231 -2.32 10.41 -8.42
CA TRP A 231 -1.76 10.57 -9.76
C TRP A 231 -2.60 9.99 -10.90
N ASN A 232 -3.63 9.19 -10.60
CA ASN A 232 -4.47 8.54 -11.61
C ASN A 232 -5.98 8.72 -11.40
N MET A 233 -6.44 9.18 -10.21
CA MET A 233 -7.87 9.32 -9.89
C MET A 233 -8.64 10.26 -10.84
N GLN A 234 -7.94 11.11 -11.61
CA GLN A 234 -8.56 12.03 -12.58
C GLN A 234 -9.17 11.29 -13.77
N ARG A 235 -8.68 10.09 -14.06
CA ARG A 235 -9.21 9.21 -15.11
C ARG A 235 -10.61 8.71 -14.78
N PHE A 236 -10.98 8.71 -13.49
CA PHE A 236 -12.18 8.04 -13.00
C PHE A 236 -13.24 9.01 -12.51
N SER A 237 -14.51 8.61 -12.63
CA SER A 237 -15.62 9.11 -11.84
C SER A 237 -15.92 8.08 -10.76
N PHE A 238 -16.32 8.54 -9.57
CA PHE A 238 -16.58 7.67 -8.42
C PHE A 238 -18.02 7.81 -7.98
N GLN A 239 -18.62 6.68 -7.63
CA GLN A 239 -19.97 6.61 -7.06
C GLN A 239 -20.00 5.52 -5.99
N GLU A 240 -20.90 5.67 -5.03
CA GLU A 240 -21.23 4.62 -4.06
C GLU A 240 -22.29 3.71 -4.68
N ASP A 241 -22.06 2.41 -4.65
CA ASP A 241 -23.05 1.39 -5.02
C ASP A 241 -23.14 0.37 -3.89
N ARG A 242 -24.22 0.44 -3.13
CA ARG A 242 -24.45 -0.33 -1.89
C ARG A 242 -23.33 -0.06 -0.87
N GLU A 243 -22.46 -1.04 -0.63
CA GLU A 243 -21.35 -0.95 0.32
C GLU A 243 -19.98 -0.81 -0.36
N TYR A 244 -19.95 -0.70 -1.70
CA TYR A 244 -18.72 -0.61 -2.49
C TYR A 244 -18.58 0.78 -3.11
N ILE A 245 -17.34 1.15 -3.36
CA ILE A 245 -17.02 2.31 -4.19
C ILE A 245 -16.73 1.81 -5.59
N VAL A 246 -17.57 2.23 -6.53
CA VAL A 246 -17.40 1.92 -7.95
C VAL A 246 -16.75 3.11 -8.65
N ALA A 247 -15.69 2.83 -9.38
CA ALA A 247 -15.03 3.78 -10.26
C ALA A 247 -15.36 3.43 -11.72
N THR A 248 -15.62 4.46 -12.53
CA THR A 248 -15.82 4.32 -13.98
C THR A 248 -14.76 5.10 -14.72
N GLU A 249 -14.02 4.46 -15.59
CA GLU A 249 -13.04 5.11 -16.44
C GLU A 249 -13.74 5.99 -17.48
N LYS A 250 -13.37 7.26 -17.53
CA LYS A 250 -14.10 8.29 -18.28
C LYS A 250 -13.98 8.13 -19.81
N GLU A 251 -12.85 7.59 -20.28
CA GLU A 251 -12.58 7.47 -21.71
C GLU A 251 -13.28 6.27 -22.34
N ILE A 252 -13.25 5.13 -21.65
CA ILE A 252 -13.75 3.85 -22.20
C ILE A 252 -15.03 3.34 -21.51
N GLY A 253 -15.46 3.97 -20.42
CA GLY A 253 -16.70 3.62 -19.72
C GLY A 253 -16.64 2.34 -18.88
N THR A 254 -15.48 1.70 -18.73
CA THR A 254 -15.32 0.49 -17.92
C THR A 254 -15.46 0.83 -16.44
N SER A 255 -16.35 0.11 -15.75
CA SER A 255 -16.57 0.25 -14.32
C SER A 255 -15.90 -0.89 -13.54
N PHE A 256 -15.39 -0.58 -12.34
CA PHE A 256 -14.75 -1.54 -11.45
C PHE A 256 -14.92 -1.12 -9.98
N GLU A 257 -14.83 -2.07 -9.06
CA GLU A 257 -14.77 -1.79 -7.63
C GLU A 257 -13.39 -1.28 -7.24
N VAL A 258 -13.34 -0.24 -6.42
CA VAL A 258 -12.09 0.22 -5.83
C VAL A 258 -11.67 -0.75 -4.75
N VAL A 259 -10.56 -1.46 -4.97
CA VAL A 259 -9.99 -2.38 -3.98
C VAL A 259 -9.29 -1.59 -2.89
N PHE A 260 -8.36 -0.72 -3.27
CA PHE A 260 -7.70 0.20 -2.33
C PHE A 260 -7.35 1.53 -2.98
N PHE A 261 -7.23 2.55 -2.14
CA PHE A 261 -6.69 3.85 -2.51
C PHE A 261 -5.37 4.10 -1.79
N HIS A 262 -4.35 4.57 -2.51
CA HIS A 262 -3.07 4.98 -1.96
C HIS A 262 -3.07 6.47 -1.61
N PHE A 263 -3.10 6.80 -0.32
CA PHE A 263 -3.16 8.19 0.16
C PHE A 263 -1.79 8.88 0.14
N HIS A 264 -1.01 8.59 -0.89
CA HIS A 264 0.31 9.17 -1.09
C HIS A 264 0.34 10.67 -0.86
N SER A 265 1.27 11.13 -0.03
CA SER A 265 1.52 12.55 0.26
C SER A 265 0.34 13.29 0.93
N LEU A 266 -0.57 12.59 1.59
CA LEU A 266 -1.51 13.24 2.50
C LEU A 266 -0.73 13.92 3.63
N THR A 267 -0.90 15.22 3.80
CA THR A 267 -0.16 16.03 4.76
C THR A 267 -1.07 16.46 5.90
N PHE A 268 -0.68 16.19 7.14
CA PHE A 268 -1.31 16.77 8.32
C PHE A 268 -0.77 18.17 8.55
N VAL A 269 -1.62 19.16 8.31
CA VAL A 269 -1.29 20.59 8.45
C VAL A 269 -1.48 21.03 9.91
N THR A 270 -2.58 20.58 10.53
CA THR A 270 -2.91 20.72 11.96
C THR A 270 -3.58 19.43 12.42
N PRO A 271 -3.81 19.23 13.74
CA PRO A 271 -4.57 18.08 14.24
C PRO A 271 -5.94 17.88 13.60
N SER A 272 -6.61 18.96 13.21
CA SER A 272 -7.95 18.97 12.62
C SER A 272 -7.94 19.34 11.11
N TYR A 273 -6.78 19.45 10.51
CA TYR A 273 -6.68 19.85 9.11
C TYR A 273 -5.57 19.07 8.39
N PHE A 274 -5.97 18.29 7.42
CA PHE A 274 -5.05 17.59 6.52
C PHE A 274 -5.45 17.88 5.09
N SER A 275 -4.49 17.77 4.22
CA SER A 275 -4.67 18.07 2.83
C SER A 275 -3.83 17.15 1.97
N PRO A 276 -4.40 16.59 0.92
CA PRO A 276 -3.63 15.99 -0.15
C PRO A 276 -2.77 17.07 -0.80
N ARG A 277 -1.60 16.69 -1.34
CA ARG A 277 -0.74 17.66 -2.04
C ARG A 277 -1.53 18.44 -3.09
N PRO A 278 -1.33 19.77 -3.18
CA PRO A 278 -2.06 20.63 -4.14
C PRO A 278 -1.73 20.31 -5.61
N TYR A 279 -0.72 19.49 -5.86
CA TYR A 279 -0.26 19.14 -7.21
C TYR A 279 -1.31 18.37 -8.02
N TYR A 280 -2.03 17.43 -7.40
CA TYR A 280 -3.02 16.59 -8.08
C TYR A 280 -4.42 17.18 -8.00
N ARG A 281 -5.14 17.26 -9.14
CA ARG A 281 -6.56 17.65 -9.16
C ARG A 281 -7.44 16.55 -8.58
N ARG A 282 -8.48 16.94 -7.86
CA ARG A 282 -9.43 16.02 -7.19
C ARG A 282 -10.85 16.35 -7.59
N SER A 283 -11.66 15.34 -7.85
CA SER A 283 -13.11 15.53 -8.01
C SER A 283 -13.80 15.62 -6.65
N LYS A 284 -14.99 16.20 -6.60
CA LYS A 284 -15.81 16.22 -5.37
C LYS A 284 -16.11 14.81 -4.90
N SER A 285 -16.45 13.87 -5.82
CA SER A 285 -16.72 12.49 -5.47
C SER A 285 -15.49 11.78 -4.90
N ALA A 286 -14.27 12.00 -5.43
CA ALA A 286 -13.06 11.45 -4.83
C ALA A 286 -12.86 11.95 -3.38
N ILE A 287 -13.08 13.24 -3.13
CA ILE A 287 -12.99 13.79 -1.77
C ILE A 287 -14.01 13.13 -0.86
N GLN A 288 -15.27 13.06 -1.25
CA GLN A 288 -16.35 12.54 -0.41
C GLN A 288 -16.21 11.04 -0.15
N LEU A 289 -15.87 10.25 -1.16
CA LEU A 289 -15.91 8.80 -1.10
C LEU A 289 -14.57 8.16 -0.70
N MET A 290 -13.43 8.84 -0.93
CA MET A 290 -12.10 8.32 -0.60
C MET A 290 -11.49 9.05 0.59
N PHE A 291 -11.29 10.37 0.47
CA PHE A 291 -10.55 11.12 1.48
C PHE A 291 -11.30 11.26 2.80
N ASN A 292 -12.61 11.58 2.76
CA ASN A 292 -13.37 11.78 4.00
C ASN A 292 -13.46 10.51 4.87
N PRO A 293 -13.77 9.31 4.33
CA PRO A 293 -13.76 8.09 5.14
C PRO A 293 -12.41 7.76 5.74
N TYR A 294 -11.32 7.93 4.97
CA TYR A 294 -9.96 7.68 5.45
C TYR A 294 -9.57 8.61 6.59
N VAL A 295 -9.85 9.87 6.42
CA VAL A 295 -9.59 10.91 7.42
C VAL A 295 -10.37 10.68 8.69
N LYS A 296 -11.68 10.44 8.56
CA LYS A 296 -12.53 10.08 9.70
C LYS A 296 -11.97 8.88 10.45
N LYS A 297 -11.47 7.87 9.72
CA LYS A 297 -10.83 6.71 10.32
C LYS A 297 -9.56 7.08 11.09
N ILE A 298 -8.72 7.94 10.55
CA ILE A 298 -7.53 8.44 11.25
C ILE A 298 -7.92 9.21 12.52
N GLU A 299 -8.95 10.04 12.48
CA GLU A 299 -9.46 10.75 13.66
C GLU A 299 -10.02 9.79 14.73
N GLU A 300 -10.77 8.77 14.33
CA GLU A 300 -11.24 7.70 15.21
C GLU A 300 -10.07 6.99 15.91
N ILE A 301 -9.01 6.65 15.17
CA ILE A 301 -7.81 6.00 15.72
C ILE A 301 -7.08 6.91 16.70
N ARG A 302 -6.93 8.19 16.40
CA ARG A 302 -6.30 9.17 17.27
C ARG A 302 -7.07 9.35 18.58
N ASN A 303 -8.39 9.40 18.49
CA ASN A 303 -9.26 9.52 19.67
C ASN A 303 -9.22 8.26 20.53
N LYS A 304 -9.11 7.09 19.89
CA LYS A 304 -9.04 5.79 20.56
C LYS A 304 -7.68 5.53 21.21
N TYR A 305 -6.61 6.03 20.59
CA TYR A 305 -5.22 5.79 21.00
C TYR A 305 -4.45 7.11 21.12
N PRO A 306 -4.48 7.78 22.27
CA PRO A 306 -3.80 9.09 22.48
C PRO A 306 -2.28 9.04 22.21
N GLU A 307 -1.62 7.91 22.47
CA GLU A 307 -0.19 7.70 22.18
C GLU A 307 0.11 7.73 20.70
N VAL A 308 -0.82 7.29 19.84
CA VAL A 308 -0.73 7.39 18.40
C VAL A 308 -0.82 8.85 17.95
N ALA A 309 -1.77 9.59 18.49
CA ALA A 309 -1.92 11.02 18.21
C ALA A 309 -0.69 11.84 18.61
N ALA A 310 -0.06 11.51 19.75
CA ALA A 310 1.13 12.18 20.25
C ALA A 310 2.37 11.99 19.37
N SER A 311 2.41 10.92 18.58
CA SER A 311 3.53 10.60 17.67
C SER A 311 3.46 11.32 16.33
N GLU A 312 2.33 11.92 15.98
CA GLU A 312 2.15 12.54 14.66
C GLU A 312 2.91 13.86 14.49
N ARG A 313 3.35 14.10 13.28
CA ARG A 313 4.00 15.36 12.90
C ARG A 313 3.07 16.22 12.06
N TYR A 314 2.95 17.48 12.47
CA TYR A 314 2.21 18.52 11.76
C TYR A 314 3.18 19.53 11.13
N LEU A 315 2.71 20.23 10.10
CA LEU A 315 3.52 21.29 9.53
C LEU A 315 3.82 22.38 10.57
N SER A 316 5.10 22.66 10.77
CA SER A 316 5.54 23.76 11.61
C SER A 316 5.32 25.14 10.97
N GLY A 317 5.33 26.21 11.77
CA GLY A 317 5.01 27.59 11.40
C GLY A 317 5.35 28.01 9.98
N PHE A 318 6.65 28.13 9.62
CA PHE A 318 7.09 28.55 8.28
C PHE A 318 6.64 27.59 7.17
N ASN A 319 6.75 26.29 7.38
CA ASN A 319 6.31 25.27 6.42
C ASN A 319 4.81 25.30 6.19
N ARG A 320 4.03 25.63 7.23
CA ARG A 320 2.58 25.84 7.12
C ARG A 320 2.24 27.04 6.25
N VAL A 321 2.92 28.16 6.46
CA VAL A 321 2.73 29.38 5.63
C VAL A 321 3.11 29.09 4.18
N LYS A 322 4.28 28.48 3.95
CA LYS A 322 4.72 28.08 2.61
C LYS A 322 3.70 27.17 1.92
N TYR A 323 3.19 26.18 2.65
CA TYR A 323 2.16 25.27 2.13
C TYR A 323 0.89 26.02 1.67
N PHE A 324 0.38 26.95 2.49
CA PHE A 324 -0.80 27.73 2.12
C PHE A 324 -0.54 28.69 0.94
N LEU A 325 0.65 29.27 0.84
CA LEU A 325 1.04 30.07 -0.31
C LEU A 325 1.12 29.24 -1.60
N GLU A 326 1.69 28.04 -1.54
CA GLU A 326 1.72 27.12 -2.69
C GLU A 326 0.30 26.67 -3.08
N LEU A 327 -0.55 26.39 -2.12
CA LEU A 327 -1.95 26.03 -2.34
C LEU A 327 -2.69 27.19 -3.03
N PHE A 328 -2.52 28.41 -2.53
CA PHE A 328 -3.12 29.60 -3.09
C PHE A 328 -2.64 29.89 -4.53
N ALA A 329 -1.34 29.84 -4.74
CA ALA A 329 -0.75 30.11 -6.06
C ALA A 329 -1.20 29.10 -7.13
N ARG A 330 -1.44 27.85 -6.75
CA ARG A 330 -1.84 26.78 -7.68
C ARG A 330 -3.35 26.68 -7.90
N ARG A 331 -4.19 27.09 -6.93
CA ARG A 331 -5.60 26.73 -6.93
C ARG A 331 -6.58 27.86 -6.57
N GLY A 332 -6.08 29.01 -6.09
CA GLY A 332 -6.91 30.14 -5.69
C GLY A 332 -7.73 29.92 -4.41
N TRP A 333 -8.52 30.93 -4.02
CA TRP A 333 -9.30 30.94 -2.78
C TRP A 333 -10.44 29.91 -2.73
N SER A 334 -11.00 29.52 -3.87
CA SER A 334 -12.16 28.62 -3.93
C SER A 334 -11.88 27.20 -3.41
N GLU A 335 -10.66 26.70 -3.55
CA GLU A 335 -10.29 25.38 -3.02
C GLU A 335 -9.88 25.43 -1.54
N ILE A 336 -9.35 26.54 -1.06
CA ILE A 336 -9.09 26.73 0.38
C ILE A 336 -10.40 26.67 1.18
N SER A 337 -11.47 27.24 0.63
CA SER A 337 -12.80 27.19 1.25
C SER A 337 -13.45 25.79 1.18
N SER A 338 -13.20 25.02 0.11
CA SER A 338 -13.74 23.66 -0.01
C SER A 338 -13.10 22.65 0.96
N ILE A 339 -11.86 22.92 1.39
CA ILE A 339 -11.14 22.11 2.37
C ILE A 339 -11.65 22.37 3.81
N ARG A 340 -12.23 23.55 4.09
CA ARG A 340 -12.97 23.81 5.34
C ARG A 340 -14.27 23.03 5.45
N ALA A 341 -14.88 22.64 4.32
CA ALA A 341 -16.13 21.90 4.28
C ALA A 341 -15.98 20.38 4.66
N LEU A 342 -14.77 19.90 4.92
CA LEU A 342 -14.53 18.55 5.44
C LEU A 342 -14.90 18.42 6.94
N HIS A 343 -15.24 19.55 7.61
CA HIS A 343 -15.58 19.61 9.03
C HIS A 343 -17.04 20.04 9.32
N GLN A 344 -17.89 20.11 8.32
CA GLN A 344 -19.34 20.25 8.45
C GLN A 344 -20.02 19.03 7.80
#